data_68f0814d706de8f0ffaa10b7ed2f54b4
#
_entry.id   68f0814d706de8f0ffaa10b7ed2f54b4
#
_cell.length_a   1.000
_cell.length_b   1.000
_cell.length_c   1.000
_cell.angle_alpha   90.00
_cell.angle_beta   90.00
_cell.angle_gamma   90.00
#
_symmetry.space_group_name_H-M   'P 1'
#
loop_
_entity.id
_entity.type
_entity.pdbx_description
1 polymer ?
#
loop_
_entity_poly.entity_id
_entity_poly.type
_entity_poly.pdbx_seq_one_letter_code
_entity_poly.pdbx_strand_id
1 'polypeptide(L)'
;IAGLLISIPTAIKFWKGEKHHLKIAGMALAAFFMGLVPIITLWFNDLTLYENDRYGYYASIHFCIFVAFLLSRLKLNKKLVFTGIYLVINVTFLGKMLTYGNEAGTLCESLLNDYQWEDRDVVFMGIPQNYNGLYMYGNYDAEATSFRRSLELLRGKKITGSMTDVAHFNMKKPTDRVDISKLGEYTYKAGIAQGGSWFWRKGLGLTDFETDQLDVDLESWYYTLTMKDTLTDYLYLTVKDGTWSTLE
;
A
#
# COMPACT_ATOMS: atom_id res chain seq x y z
N ILE A 1 -3.05 13.86 -13.89
CA ILE A 1 -2.64 15.26 -14.13
C ILE A 1 -2.63 15.57 -15.64
N ALA A 2 -2.02 14.74 -16.53
CA ALA A 2 -2.00 14.97 -17.97
C ALA A 2 -3.41 15.01 -18.59
N GLY A 3 -4.35 14.17 -18.14
CA GLY A 3 -5.73 14.19 -18.60
C GLY A 3 -6.50 15.48 -18.26
N LEU A 4 -6.20 16.07 -17.10
CA LEU A 4 -6.77 17.36 -16.68
C LEU A 4 -6.27 18.53 -17.54
N LEU A 5 -5.00 18.53 -17.90
CA LEU A 5 -4.40 19.60 -18.73
C LEU A 5 -4.90 19.59 -20.17
N ILE A 6 -5.31 18.43 -20.69
CA ILE A 6 -5.90 18.32 -22.04
C ILE A 6 -7.39 18.68 -22.04
N SER A 7 -8.09 18.45 -20.93
CA SER A 7 -9.53 18.70 -20.84
C SER A 7 -9.91 20.17 -20.74
N ILE A 8 -9.05 20.99 -20.12
CA ILE A 8 -9.33 22.42 -19.90
C ILE A 8 -9.45 23.24 -21.21
N PRO A 9 -8.49 23.18 -22.16
CA PRO A 9 -8.60 23.93 -23.42
C PRO A 9 -9.78 23.45 -24.27
N THR A 10 -10.08 22.16 -24.22
CA THR A 10 -11.19 21.56 -24.95
C THR A 10 -12.52 22.03 -24.39
N ALA A 11 -12.68 22.07 -23.07
CA ALA A 11 -13.85 22.58 -22.39
C ALA A 11 -14.12 24.07 -22.71
N ILE A 12 -13.08 24.89 -22.74
CA ILE A 12 -13.16 26.33 -23.08
C ILE A 12 -13.63 26.54 -24.54
N LYS A 13 -13.16 25.72 -25.45
CA LYS A 13 -13.55 25.78 -26.87
C LYS A 13 -15.01 25.36 -27.10
N PHE A 14 -15.53 24.44 -26.28
CA PHE A 14 -16.93 23.96 -26.29
C PHE A 14 -17.91 24.94 -25.63
N TRP A 15 -17.44 25.91 -24.85
CA TRP A 15 -18.29 26.86 -24.11
C TRP A 15 -19.18 27.73 -25.02
N LYS A 16 -18.89 27.83 -26.31
CA LYS A 16 -19.61 28.73 -27.25
C LYS A 16 -20.85 28.10 -27.91
N GLY A 17 -21.23 26.85 -27.59
CA GLY A 17 -22.40 26.20 -28.20
C GLY A 17 -23.17 25.32 -27.23
N GLU A 18 -24.46 25.56 -27.09
CA GLU A 18 -25.46 24.80 -26.34
C GLU A 18 -25.29 24.71 -24.78
N LYS A 19 -25.87 25.68 -24.12
CA LYS A 19 -25.84 25.86 -22.64
C LYS A 19 -26.25 24.62 -21.80
N HIS A 20 -27.11 23.72 -22.31
CA HIS A 20 -27.58 22.58 -21.55
C HIS A 20 -26.50 21.50 -21.34
N HIS A 21 -25.78 21.21 -22.39
CA HIS A 21 -24.74 20.18 -22.34
C HIS A 21 -23.51 20.56 -21.50
N LEU A 22 -23.22 21.86 -21.43
CA LEU A 22 -22.18 22.41 -20.57
C LEU A 22 -22.56 22.27 -19.08
N LYS A 23 -23.83 22.39 -18.74
CA LYS A 23 -24.30 22.17 -17.38
C LYS A 23 -24.06 20.72 -16.96
N ILE A 24 -24.40 19.74 -17.81
CA ILE A 24 -24.20 18.31 -17.50
C ILE A 24 -22.71 18.00 -17.34
N ALA A 25 -21.83 18.45 -18.26
CA ALA A 25 -20.40 18.25 -18.17
C ALA A 25 -19.80 18.94 -16.93
N GLY A 26 -20.24 20.17 -16.63
CA GLY A 26 -19.84 20.90 -15.43
C GLY A 26 -20.28 20.22 -14.15
N MET A 27 -21.52 19.68 -14.10
CA MET A 27 -22.00 18.91 -12.96
C MET A 27 -21.23 17.62 -12.76
N ALA A 28 -20.93 16.87 -13.82
CA ALA A 28 -20.12 15.65 -13.73
C ALA A 28 -18.69 15.95 -13.25
N LEU A 29 -18.08 17.02 -13.74
CA LEU A 29 -16.76 17.45 -13.28
C LEU A 29 -16.78 17.91 -11.82
N ALA A 30 -17.79 18.68 -11.41
CA ALA A 30 -17.96 19.10 -10.03
C ALA A 30 -18.19 17.89 -9.10
N ALA A 31 -19.01 16.92 -9.50
CA ALA A 31 -19.24 15.69 -8.76
C ALA A 31 -17.96 14.84 -8.64
N PHE A 32 -17.11 14.81 -9.69
CA PHE A 32 -15.79 14.20 -9.61
C PHE A 32 -14.93 14.84 -8.51
N PHE A 33 -14.80 16.15 -8.50
CA PHE A 33 -14.02 16.84 -7.47
C PHE A 33 -14.62 16.68 -6.08
N MET A 34 -15.94 16.78 -5.94
CA MET A 34 -16.61 16.53 -4.66
C MET A 34 -16.39 15.09 -4.16
N GLY A 35 -16.38 14.11 -5.06
CA GLY A 35 -16.06 12.72 -4.73
C GLY A 35 -14.62 12.51 -4.26
N LEU A 36 -13.70 13.42 -4.59
CA LEU A 36 -12.31 13.40 -4.11
C LEU A 36 -12.12 14.11 -2.75
N VAL A 37 -13.06 14.96 -2.33
CA VAL A 37 -12.92 15.72 -1.07
C VAL A 37 -12.66 14.83 0.16
N PRO A 38 -13.37 13.71 0.38
CA PRO A 38 -13.09 12.83 1.50
C PRO A 38 -11.69 12.22 1.46
N ILE A 39 -11.12 12.08 0.26
CA ILE A 39 -9.80 11.47 0.07
C ILE A 39 -8.68 12.47 0.38
N ILE A 40 -8.91 13.75 0.10
CA ILE A 40 -7.93 14.82 0.37
C ILE A 40 -7.67 14.97 1.88
N THR A 41 -8.65 14.65 2.71
CA THR A 41 -8.53 14.67 4.17
C THR A 41 -7.81 13.46 4.74
N LEU A 42 -7.70 12.40 3.96
CA LEU A 42 -6.91 11.22 4.32
C LEU A 42 -5.45 11.48 3.94
N TRP A 43 -4.60 11.67 4.94
CA TRP A 43 -3.17 11.80 4.74
C TRP A 43 -2.58 10.45 4.32
N PHE A 44 -2.59 10.20 3.02
CA PHE A 44 -1.84 9.11 2.46
C PHE A 44 -0.46 9.64 2.10
N ASN A 45 0.56 9.10 2.71
CA ASN A 45 1.94 9.44 2.39
C ASN A 45 2.28 9.14 0.93
N ASP A 46 1.48 8.31 0.29
CA ASP A 46 1.70 7.93 -1.09
C ASP A 46 0.36 7.64 -1.81
N LEU A 47 -0.30 8.69 -2.30
CA LEU A 47 -1.52 8.57 -3.11
C LEU A 47 -1.30 7.82 -4.44
N THR A 48 -0.05 7.54 -4.78
CA THR A 48 0.32 6.81 -6.00
C THR A 48 0.30 5.29 -5.82
N LEU A 49 0.12 4.80 -4.59
CA LEU A 49 0.00 3.38 -4.33
C LEU A 49 -1.33 2.84 -4.85
N TYR A 50 -1.28 1.69 -5.49
CA TYR A 50 -2.46 1.03 -6.08
C TYR A 50 -3.51 0.66 -5.04
N GLU A 51 -3.13 0.43 -3.80
CA GLU A 51 -4.05 0.15 -2.68
C GLU A 51 -5.07 1.26 -2.44
N ASN A 52 -4.76 2.48 -2.85
CA ASN A 52 -5.61 3.65 -2.68
C ASN A 52 -6.64 3.82 -3.82
N ASP A 53 -6.59 3.02 -4.87
CA ASP A 53 -7.52 3.08 -6.01
C ASP A 53 -8.98 2.95 -5.58
N ARG A 54 -9.24 2.13 -4.55
CA ARG A 54 -10.60 1.96 -4.01
C ARG A 54 -11.29 3.26 -3.62
N TYR A 55 -10.53 4.25 -3.18
CA TYR A 55 -11.09 5.56 -2.83
C TYR A 55 -11.43 6.41 -4.05
N GLY A 56 -10.82 6.12 -5.18
CA GLY A 56 -11.10 6.78 -6.46
C GLY A 56 -12.34 6.26 -7.17
N TYR A 57 -12.92 5.11 -6.81
CA TYR A 57 -14.01 4.50 -7.57
C TYR A 57 -15.23 5.39 -7.72
N TYR A 58 -15.68 6.00 -6.63
CA TYR A 58 -16.86 6.87 -6.70
C TYR A 58 -16.60 8.09 -7.59
N ALA A 59 -15.48 8.74 -7.44
CA ALA A 59 -15.09 9.88 -8.25
C ALA A 59 -14.89 9.48 -9.73
N SER A 60 -14.30 8.29 -10.00
CA SER A 60 -14.03 7.82 -11.36
C SER A 60 -15.29 7.64 -12.21
N ILE A 61 -16.44 7.28 -11.60
CA ILE A 61 -17.72 7.17 -12.31
C ILE A 61 -18.07 8.52 -12.94
N HIS A 62 -17.99 9.59 -12.18
CA HIS A 62 -18.31 10.94 -12.67
C HIS A 62 -17.30 11.42 -13.71
N PHE A 63 -16.02 11.06 -13.55
CA PHE A 63 -15.01 11.32 -14.55
C PHE A 63 -15.28 10.58 -15.87
N CYS A 64 -15.68 9.31 -15.81
CA CYS A 64 -16.07 8.53 -17.00
C CYS A 64 -17.28 9.14 -17.71
N ILE A 65 -18.30 9.62 -16.97
CA ILE A 65 -19.46 10.33 -17.53
C ILE A 65 -19.00 11.60 -18.25
N PHE A 66 -18.11 12.39 -17.62
CA PHE A 66 -17.56 13.59 -18.22
C PHE A 66 -16.79 13.27 -19.52
N VAL A 67 -15.91 12.27 -19.51
CA VAL A 67 -15.14 11.85 -20.69
C VAL A 67 -16.05 11.31 -21.78
N ALA A 68 -17.02 10.47 -21.47
CA ALA A 68 -17.98 9.93 -22.42
C ALA A 68 -18.76 11.06 -23.10
N PHE A 69 -19.15 12.06 -22.32
CA PHE A 69 -19.82 13.25 -22.84
C PHE A 69 -18.93 14.03 -23.81
N LEU A 70 -17.67 14.28 -23.46
CA LEU A 70 -16.71 14.93 -24.35
C LEU A 70 -16.51 14.13 -25.65
N LEU A 71 -16.32 12.82 -25.54
CA LEU A 71 -16.14 11.93 -26.68
C LEU A 71 -17.37 11.92 -27.58
N SER A 72 -18.61 12.03 -27.03
CA SER A 72 -19.82 12.02 -27.82
C SER A 72 -19.86 13.14 -28.88
N ARG A 73 -19.17 14.23 -28.64
CA ARG A 73 -19.11 15.42 -29.50
C ARG A 73 -18.00 15.40 -30.57
N LEU A 74 -17.12 14.41 -30.48
CA LEU A 74 -16.04 14.29 -31.47
C LEU A 74 -16.53 13.58 -32.76
N LYS A 75 -15.88 13.88 -33.88
CA LYS A 75 -16.04 13.07 -35.11
C LYS A 75 -15.53 11.67 -34.87
N LEU A 76 -16.08 10.68 -35.60
CA LEU A 76 -15.81 9.26 -35.41
C LEU A 76 -14.29 8.95 -35.37
N ASN A 77 -13.53 9.46 -36.33
CA ASN A 77 -12.07 9.20 -36.39
C ASN A 77 -11.35 9.70 -35.13
N LYS A 78 -11.74 10.86 -34.59
CA LYS A 78 -11.17 11.37 -33.33
C LYS A 78 -11.57 10.53 -32.14
N LYS A 79 -12.83 10.04 -32.09
CA LYS A 79 -13.25 9.09 -31.04
C LYS A 79 -12.41 7.83 -31.03
N LEU A 80 -12.19 7.23 -32.20
CA LEU A 80 -11.38 6.02 -32.32
C LEU A 80 -9.94 6.23 -31.84
N VAL A 81 -9.33 7.36 -32.21
CA VAL A 81 -7.97 7.70 -31.74
C VAL A 81 -7.92 7.84 -30.21
N PHE A 82 -8.85 8.60 -29.62
CA PHE A 82 -8.89 8.77 -28.15
C PHE A 82 -9.16 7.44 -27.44
N THR A 83 -10.11 6.62 -27.95
CA THR A 83 -10.40 5.31 -27.39
C THR A 83 -9.17 4.40 -27.50
N GLY A 84 -8.46 4.41 -28.63
CA GLY A 84 -7.24 3.65 -28.82
C GLY A 84 -6.14 4.04 -27.82
N ILE A 85 -5.89 5.35 -27.64
CA ILE A 85 -4.93 5.85 -26.64
C ILE A 85 -5.33 5.42 -25.24
N TYR A 86 -6.60 5.57 -24.88
CA TYR A 86 -7.13 5.14 -23.58
C TYR A 86 -6.92 3.65 -23.34
N LEU A 87 -7.21 2.80 -24.33
CA LEU A 87 -7.00 1.36 -24.23
C LEU A 87 -5.52 1.02 -24.04
N VAL A 88 -4.62 1.65 -24.81
CA VAL A 88 -3.17 1.41 -24.66
C VAL A 88 -2.69 1.77 -23.26
N ILE A 89 -3.12 2.91 -22.72
CA ILE A 89 -2.76 3.33 -21.36
C ILE A 89 -3.26 2.30 -20.33
N ASN A 90 -4.53 1.88 -20.44
CA ASN A 90 -5.11 0.93 -19.49
C ASN A 90 -4.47 -0.46 -19.60
N VAL A 91 -4.20 -0.97 -20.79
CA VAL A 91 -3.53 -2.26 -20.98
C VAL A 91 -2.11 -2.22 -20.41
N THR A 92 -1.38 -1.12 -20.64
CA THR A 92 -0.04 -0.94 -20.05
C THR A 92 -0.09 -0.90 -18.53
N PHE A 93 -1.07 -0.18 -17.96
CA PHE A 93 -1.26 -0.11 -16.52
C PHE A 93 -1.63 -1.47 -15.94
N LEU A 94 -2.58 -2.17 -16.54
CA LEU A 94 -2.97 -3.51 -16.12
C LEU A 94 -1.79 -4.50 -16.19
N GLY A 95 -0.98 -4.42 -17.25
CA GLY A 95 0.22 -5.23 -17.38
C GLY A 95 1.20 -5.00 -16.21
N LYS A 96 1.43 -3.74 -15.81
CA LYS A 96 2.25 -3.43 -14.64
C LYS A 96 1.65 -3.98 -13.34
N MET A 97 0.34 -3.82 -13.14
CA MET A 97 -0.33 -4.36 -11.95
C MET A 97 -0.21 -5.88 -11.87
N LEU A 98 -0.37 -6.58 -12.98
CA LEU A 98 -0.19 -8.03 -13.02
C LEU A 98 1.25 -8.44 -12.71
N THR A 99 2.25 -7.70 -13.21
CA THR A 99 3.65 -7.94 -12.88
C THR A 99 3.90 -7.78 -11.39
N TYR A 100 3.47 -6.67 -10.81
CA TYR A 100 3.62 -6.42 -9.37
C TYR A 100 2.86 -7.43 -8.52
N GLY A 101 1.65 -7.84 -8.95
CA GLY A 101 0.88 -8.89 -8.27
C GLY A 101 1.61 -10.24 -8.25
N ASN A 102 2.25 -10.58 -9.37
CA ASN A 102 3.03 -11.80 -9.48
C ASN A 102 4.29 -11.75 -8.59
N GLU A 103 5.01 -10.62 -8.61
CA GLU A 103 6.18 -10.40 -7.75
C GLU A 103 5.81 -10.43 -6.27
N ALA A 104 4.72 -9.74 -5.87
CA ALA A 104 4.20 -9.78 -4.51
C ALA A 104 3.80 -11.19 -4.07
N GLY A 105 3.11 -11.93 -4.94
CA GLY A 105 2.71 -13.32 -4.68
C GLY A 105 3.92 -14.24 -4.49
N THR A 106 4.92 -14.13 -5.35
CA THR A 106 6.16 -14.91 -5.26
C THR A 106 6.91 -14.59 -3.96
N LEU A 107 6.97 -13.31 -3.58
CA LEU A 107 7.62 -12.90 -2.33
C LEU A 107 6.85 -13.42 -1.10
N CYS A 108 5.53 -13.34 -1.11
CA CYS A 108 4.70 -13.93 -0.04
C CYS A 108 4.94 -15.43 0.11
N GLU A 109 4.95 -16.15 -1.00
CA GLU A 109 5.17 -17.60 -1.01
C GLU A 109 6.58 -17.94 -0.52
N SER A 110 7.60 -17.20 -0.96
CA SER A 110 8.96 -17.38 -0.48
C SER A 110 9.06 -17.19 1.04
N LEU A 111 8.54 -16.09 1.57
CA LEU A 111 8.58 -15.80 3.00
C LEU A 111 7.80 -16.83 3.84
N LEU A 112 6.69 -17.34 3.33
CA LEU A 112 5.94 -18.40 4.00
C LEU A 112 6.69 -19.74 4.00
N ASN A 113 7.33 -20.07 2.88
CA ASN A 113 8.09 -21.33 2.75
C ASN A 113 9.38 -21.31 3.58
N ASP A 114 10.06 -20.17 3.64
CA ASP A 114 11.32 -20.01 4.37
C ASP A 114 11.15 -19.88 5.88
N TYR A 115 9.92 -19.65 6.37
CA TYR A 115 9.66 -19.54 7.81
C TYR A 115 9.83 -20.89 8.50
N GLN A 116 10.66 -20.96 9.54
CA GLN A 116 11.03 -22.21 10.25
C GLN A 116 10.94 -22.12 11.79
N TRP A 117 10.39 -21.07 12.33
CA TRP A 117 10.35 -20.81 13.78
C TRP A 117 8.94 -21.01 14.37
N GLU A 118 8.30 -22.13 14.02
CA GLU A 118 6.89 -22.38 14.34
C GLU A 118 6.60 -22.56 15.84
N ASP A 119 7.63 -23.01 16.59
CA ASP A 119 7.53 -23.32 18.02
C ASP A 119 8.24 -22.26 18.90
N ARG A 120 8.66 -21.13 18.31
CA ARG A 120 9.37 -20.06 19.02
C ARG A 120 8.52 -18.82 19.13
N ASP A 121 8.75 -18.06 20.20
CA ASP A 121 8.18 -16.73 20.35
C ASP A 121 8.98 -15.74 19.50
N VAL A 122 8.28 -15.07 18.58
CA VAL A 122 8.89 -14.25 17.54
C VAL A 122 8.38 -12.82 17.61
N VAL A 123 9.30 -11.89 17.51
CA VAL A 123 9.02 -10.44 17.33
C VAL A 123 9.41 -10.05 15.90
N PHE A 124 8.42 -9.70 15.11
CA PHE A 124 8.64 -9.16 13.77
C PHE A 124 8.94 -7.68 13.83
N MET A 125 10.18 -7.33 13.55
CA MET A 125 10.66 -5.95 13.52
C MET A 125 10.24 -5.18 12.28
N GLY A 126 9.81 -5.89 11.25
CA GLY A 126 9.25 -5.32 10.04
C GLY A 126 8.70 -6.40 9.13
N ILE A 127 7.38 -6.43 8.97
CA ILE A 127 6.71 -7.30 8.00
C ILE A 127 6.38 -6.47 6.75
N PRO A 128 6.67 -6.97 5.53
CA PRO A 128 6.23 -6.29 4.33
C PRO A 128 4.71 -6.33 4.22
N GLN A 129 4.08 -5.17 4.24
CA GLN A 129 2.62 -5.02 4.17
C GLN A 129 2.11 -5.02 2.74
N ASN A 130 2.83 -4.36 1.87
CA ASN A 130 2.52 -4.33 0.45
C ASN A 130 3.77 -4.21 -0.41
N TYR A 131 3.62 -4.55 -1.67
CA TYR A 131 4.61 -4.42 -2.71
C TYR A 131 4.04 -3.56 -3.84
N ASN A 132 4.64 -2.38 -4.06
CA ASN A 132 4.14 -1.39 -5.04
C ASN A 132 2.65 -1.10 -4.92
N GLY A 133 2.12 -1.09 -3.68
CA GLY A 133 0.71 -0.83 -3.39
C GLY A 133 -0.23 -2.03 -3.46
N LEU A 134 0.29 -3.22 -3.71
CA LEU A 134 -0.49 -4.45 -3.65
C LEU A 134 -0.26 -5.13 -2.29
N TYR A 135 -1.34 -5.42 -1.60
CA TYR A 135 -1.28 -6.07 -0.29
C TYR A 135 -0.66 -7.45 -0.37
N MET A 136 0.21 -7.74 0.59
CA MET A 136 0.84 -9.05 0.78
C MET A 136 0.10 -9.87 1.83
N TYR A 137 0.10 -9.40 3.07
CA TYR A 137 -0.50 -10.16 4.19
C TYR A 137 -1.74 -9.50 4.78
N GLY A 138 -2.02 -8.25 4.48
CA GLY A 138 -3.26 -7.56 4.86
C GLY A 138 -3.53 -7.48 6.36
N ASN A 139 -2.49 -7.42 7.17
CA ASN A 139 -2.62 -7.51 8.61
C ASN A 139 -2.53 -6.15 9.30
N TYR A 140 -3.42 -5.93 10.26
CA TYR A 140 -3.50 -4.69 11.04
C TYR A 140 -3.49 -4.94 12.55
N ASP A 141 -3.22 -6.16 12.98
CA ASP A 141 -3.22 -6.50 14.40
C ASP A 141 -1.85 -6.89 14.95
N ALA A 142 -1.79 -6.94 16.30
CA ALA A 142 -0.55 -7.16 17.03
C ALA A 142 0.01 -8.56 16.93
N GLU A 143 -0.76 -9.50 16.44
CA GLU A 143 -0.46 -10.91 16.51
C GLU A 143 -0.02 -11.50 15.18
N ALA A 144 0.31 -10.65 14.20
CA ALA A 144 0.63 -11.07 12.83
C ALA A 144 -0.39 -12.09 12.27
N THR A 145 -1.68 -11.89 12.59
CA THR A 145 -2.73 -12.90 12.40
C THR A 145 -2.84 -13.39 10.96
N SER A 146 -2.70 -12.50 9.98
CA SER A 146 -2.78 -12.90 8.57
C SER A 146 -1.59 -13.74 8.15
N PHE A 147 -0.38 -13.41 8.60
CA PHE A 147 0.81 -14.19 8.33
C PHE A 147 0.73 -15.56 9.02
N ARG A 148 0.40 -15.58 10.31
CA ARG A 148 0.17 -16.81 11.08
C ARG A 148 -0.84 -17.73 10.40
N ARG A 149 -2.00 -17.18 10.04
CA ARG A 149 -3.07 -17.95 9.37
C ARG A 149 -2.63 -18.53 8.02
N SER A 150 -1.88 -17.78 7.26
CA SER A 150 -1.32 -18.25 6.00
C SER A 150 -0.33 -19.40 6.20
N LEU A 151 0.52 -19.32 7.23
CA LEU A 151 1.42 -20.41 7.62
C LEU A 151 0.65 -21.64 8.08
N GLU A 152 -0.35 -21.48 8.94
CA GLU A 152 -1.17 -22.60 9.43
C GLU A 152 -1.88 -23.31 8.28
N LEU A 153 -2.40 -22.55 7.33
CA LEU A 153 -3.01 -23.10 6.12
C LEU A 153 -1.98 -23.87 5.26
N LEU A 154 -0.81 -23.28 5.04
CA LEU A 154 0.25 -23.90 4.25
C LEU A 154 0.80 -25.17 4.89
N ARG A 155 0.98 -25.19 6.22
CA ARG A 155 1.55 -26.30 6.98
C ARG A 155 0.51 -27.36 7.37
N GLY A 156 -0.78 -27.06 7.33
CA GLY A 156 -1.87 -27.92 7.79
C GLY A 156 -1.86 -28.17 9.29
N LYS A 157 -1.18 -27.31 10.07
CA LYS A 157 -1.10 -27.39 11.54
C LYS A 157 -1.11 -26.01 12.18
N LYS A 158 -1.44 -25.96 13.47
CA LYS A 158 -1.37 -24.70 14.24
C LYS A 158 0.07 -24.35 14.59
N ILE A 159 0.37 -23.06 14.58
CA ILE A 159 1.62 -22.49 15.05
C ILE A 159 1.51 -22.30 16.57
N THR A 160 2.47 -22.83 17.33
CA THR A 160 2.45 -22.80 18.80
C THR A 160 3.17 -21.61 19.40
N GLY A 161 4.21 -21.10 18.74
CA GLY A 161 4.93 -19.91 19.16
C GLY A 161 4.08 -18.64 19.09
N SER A 162 4.33 -17.69 19.96
CA SER A 162 3.73 -16.35 19.84
C SER A 162 4.33 -15.58 18.68
N MET A 163 3.53 -14.74 18.06
CA MET A 163 3.98 -13.85 16.97
C MET A 163 3.57 -12.43 17.32
N THR A 164 4.54 -11.61 17.65
CA THR A 164 4.33 -10.19 17.93
C THR A 164 4.81 -9.36 16.76
N ASP A 165 3.94 -8.52 16.25
CA ASP A 165 4.23 -7.66 15.11
C ASP A 165 4.41 -6.22 15.59
N VAL A 166 5.58 -5.66 15.34
CA VAL A 166 5.94 -4.31 15.77
C VAL A 166 5.56 -3.29 14.72
N ALA A 167 6.05 -3.47 13.51
CA ALA A 167 5.85 -2.52 12.43
C ALA A 167 5.72 -3.19 11.06
N HIS A 168 4.99 -2.54 10.19
CA HIS A 168 4.87 -2.92 8.80
C HIS A 168 5.58 -1.92 7.89
N PHE A 169 6.05 -2.38 6.74
CA PHE A 169 6.64 -1.51 5.74
C PHE A 169 6.15 -1.81 4.33
N ASN A 170 6.21 -0.80 3.48
CA ASN A 170 5.86 -0.89 2.08
C ASN A 170 7.12 -1.09 1.26
N MET A 171 7.12 -2.06 0.36
CA MET A 171 8.21 -2.34 -0.56
C MET A 171 7.92 -1.77 -1.94
N LYS A 172 8.95 -1.26 -2.58
CA LYS A 172 8.97 -0.89 -4.01
C LYS A 172 9.84 -1.84 -4.83
N LYS A 173 10.78 -2.50 -4.17
CA LYS A 173 11.70 -3.49 -4.74
C LYS A 173 11.85 -4.67 -3.80
N PRO A 174 12.14 -5.86 -4.29
CA PRO A 174 12.37 -7.03 -3.43
C PRO A 174 13.55 -6.86 -2.46
N THR A 175 14.46 -5.94 -2.76
CA THR A 175 15.65 -5.61 -1.94
C THR A 175 15.37 -4.58 -0.85
N ASP A 176 14.17 -4.01 -0.80
CA ASP A 176 13.80 -3.08 0.27
C ASP A 176 13.74 -3.82 1.60
N ARG A 177 14.27 -3.20 2.65
CA ARG A 177 14.49 -3.86 3.93
C ARG A 177 14.44 -2.88 5.09
N VAL A 178 14.29 -3.45 6.27
CA VAL A 178 14.46 -2.76 7.54
C VAL A 178 15.81 -3.14 8.12
N ASP A 179 16.69 -2.18 8.31
CA ASP A 179 17.97 -2.37 9.01
C ASP A 179 17.75 -2.17 10.51
N ILE A 180 18.27 -3.11 11.30
CA ILE A 180 18.11 -3.10 12.74
C ILE A 180 19.46 -3.01 13.40
N SER A 181 19.56 -2.19 14.43
CA SER A 181 20.73 -2.04 15.27
C SER A 181 20.36 -2.18 16.74
N LYS A 182 21.16 -2.93 17.50
CA LYS A 182 20.99 -3.09 18.94
C LYS A 182 21.58 -1.87 19.64
N LEU A 183 20.79 -1.18 20.44
CA LEU A 183 21.20 -0.01 21.23
C LEU A 183 21.49 -0.37 22.69
N GLY A 184 20.87 -1.42 23.19
CA GLY A 184 20.99 -1.90 24.58
C GLY A 184 20.62 -3.38 24.66
N GLU A 185 20.58 -3.93 25.85
CA GLU A 185 20.27 -5.35 26.04
C GLU A 185 18.88 -5.73 25.49
N TYR A 186 17.91 -4.84 25.74
CA TYR A 186 16.52 -5.03 25.33
C TYR A 186 16.00 -3.89 24.44
N THR A 187 16.90 -3.11 23.86
CA THR A 187 16.54 -1.92 23.06
C THR A 187 17.14 -2.01 21.68
N TYR A 188 16.28 -1.83 20.69
CA TYR A 188 16.62 -1.93 19.27
C TYR A 188 16.13 -0.69 18.51
N LYS A 189 16.92 -0.28 17.53
CA LYS A 189 16.55 0.73 16.57
C LYS A 189 16.31 0.08 15.21
N ALA A 190 15.17 0.29 14.62
CA ALA A 190 14.79 -0.21 13.30
C ALA A 190 14.55 0.95 12.35
N GLY A 191 15.17 0.94 11.18
CA GLY A 191 15.05 1.98 10.17
C GLY A 191 14.91 1.41 8.77
N ILE A 192 14.21 2.13 7.90
CA ILE A 192 14.11 1.72 6.50
C ILE A 192 15.41 2.07 5.79
N ALA A 193 16.08 1.04 5.24
CA ALA A 193 17.38 1.17 4.63
C ALA A 193 17.34 1.75 3.21
N GLN A 194 16.33 1.43 2.43
CA GLN A 194 16.19 1.84 1.03
C GLN A 194 14.72 1.94 0.68
N GLY A 195 14.39 2.82 -0.23
CA GLY A 195 13.22 2.91 -1.12
C GLY A 195 11.81 2.69 -0.58
N GLY A 196 11.62 2.00 0.49
CA GLY A 196 10.34 1.72 1.11
C GLY A 196 9.80 2.88 1.97
N SER A 197 8.70 2.63 2.62
CA SER A 197 8.12 3.53 3.62
C SER A 197 7.49 2.71 4.74
N TRP A 198 7.36 3.30 5.93
CA TRP A 198 6.62 2.63 6.99
C TRP A 198 5.13 2.58 6.68
N PHE A 199 4.52 1.46 6.97
CA PHE A 199 3.09 1.28 7.03
C PHE A 199 2.72 0.79 8.42
N TRP A 200 2.36 1.70 9.29
CA TRP A 200 2.15 1.41 10.70
C TRP A 200 0.86 0.67 10.98
N ARG A 201 0.97 -0.29 11.84
CA ARG A 201 -0.08 -1.20 12.22
C ARG A 201 -1.30 -0.56 12.91
N LYS A 202 -1.10 0.28 13.90
CA LYS A 202 -2.20 0.99 14.57
C LYS A 202 -2.58 2.26 13.84
N GLY A 203 -2.31 2.29 12.73
CA GLY A 203 -2.82 3.02 11.84
C GLY A 203 -2.82 4.27 11.47
N LEU A 204 -2.84 4.26 11.53
CA LEU A 204 -3.27 5.40 11.08
C LEU A 204 -2.32 6.49 11.38
N GLY A 205 -1.18 6.34 11.26
CA GLY A 205 -0.20 7.35 11.36
C GLY A 205 0.96 6.90 12.22
N LEU A 206 1.94 7.66 12.14
CA LEU A 206 3.18 7.59 12.86
C LEU A 206 2.94 7.97 14.32
N THR A 207 2.55 7.03 15.17
CA THR A 207 2.34 7.27 16.60
C THR A 207 3.07 6.24 17.43
N ASP A 208 3.65 6.69 18.51
CA ASP A 208 4.19 5.83 19.54
C ASP A 208 3.10 4.89 20.06
N PHE A 209 3.48 3.71 20.46
CA PHE A 209 2.57 2.79 21.09
C PHE A 209 3.26 1.91 22.14
N GLU A 210 2.49 1.53 23.13
CA GLU A 210 2.93 0.75 24.26
C GLU A 210 2.00 -0.44 24.48
N THR A 211 2.59 -1.58 24.83
CA THR A 211 1.89 -2.77 25.28
C THR A 211 2.51 -3.29 26.56
N ASP A 212 1.94 -4.36 27.14
CA ASP A 212 2.54 -5.00 28.31
C ASP A 212 3.91 -5.62 28.00
N GLN A 213 4.16 -5.98 26.74
CA GLN A 213 5.38 -6.65 26.30
C GLN A 213 6.45 -5.71 25.77
N LEU A 214 6.06 -4.59 25.17
CA LEU A 214 6.99 -3.73 24.46
C LEU A 214 6.52 -2.26 24.42
N ASP A 215 7.49 -1.38 24.20
CA ASP A 215 7.31 0.03 24.00
C ASP A 215 7.98 0.47 22.70
N VAL A 216 7.29 1.26 21.89
CA VAL A 216 7.76 1.71 20.58
C VAL A 216 7.66 3.23 20.48
N ASP A 217 8.82 3.85 20.42
CA ASP A 217 8.99 5.27 20.15
C ASP A 217 9.29 5.48 18.67
N LEU A 218 8.47 6.29 18.04
CA LEU A 218 8.51 6.49 16.60
C LEU A 218 9.13 7.82 16.20
N GLU A 219 10.07 7.74 15.30
CA GLU A 219 10.66 8.86 14.59
C GLU A 219 10.31 8.80 13.08
N SER A 220 10.57 9.87 12.33
CA SER A 220 10.15 9.97 10.93
C SER A 220 10.61 8.82 10.03
N TRP A 221 11.79 8.25 10.27
CA TRP A 221 12.41 7.24 9.40
C TRP A 221 12.83 5.97 10.12
N TYR A 222 12.72 5.95 11.44
CA TYR A 222 13.06 4.81 12.27
C TYR A 222 12.14 4.77 13.49
N TYR A 223 12.12 3.64 14.16
CA TYR A 223 11.54 3.51 15.49
C TYR A 223 12.55 2.89 16.44
N THR A 224 12.36 3.15 17.74
CA THR A 224 13.06 2.49 18.81
C THR A 224 12.09 1.55 19.51
N LEU A 225 12.47 0.28 19.60
CA LEU A 225 11.74 -0.75 20.33
C LEU A 225 12.45 -1.01 21.64
N THR A 226 11.74 -0.95 22.77
CA THR A 226 12.20 -1.42 24.07
C THR A 226 11.32 -2.58 24.53
N MET A 227 11.92 -3.74 24.76
CA MET A 227 11.21 -4.88 25.31
C MET A 227 11.05 -4.71 26.83
N LYS A 228 9.83 -4.90 27.31
CA LYS A 228 9.48 -4.87 28.74
C LYS A 228 9.53 -6.27 29.35
N ASP A 229 9.10 -7.27 28.58
CA ASP A 229 9.25 -8.66 28.94
C ASP A 229 10.70 -9.12 28.66
N THR A 230 11.48 -9.23 29.70
CA THR A 230 12.88 -9.64 29.67
C THR A 230 13.09 -11.11 30.06
N LEU A 231 12.00 -11.83 30.33
CA LEU A 231 12.06 -13.24 30.75
C LEU A 231 11.87 -14.20 29.59
N THR A 232 11.16 -13.77 28.56
CA THR A 232 10.90 -14.59 27.38
C THR A 232 12.07 -14.45 26.37
N ASP A 233 12.57 -15.59 25.92
CA ASP A 233 13.62 -15.65 24.87
C ASP A 233 13.01 -15.43 23.49
N TYR A 234 12.79 -14.17 23.13
CA TYR A 234 12.25 -13.79 21.83
C TYR A 234 13.28 -13.87 20.73
N LEU A 235 12.84 -14.43 19.60
CA LEU A 235 13.57 -14.33 18.35
C LEU A 235 13.12 -13.09 17.56
N TYR A 236 14.05 -12.24 17.19
CA TYR A 236 13.75 -11.04 16.41
C TYR A 236 13.96 -11.32 14.94
N LEU A 237 12.92 -11.08 14.13
CA LEU A 237 12.92 -11.30 12.69
C LEU A 237 12.65 -10.02 11.91
N THR A 238 13.34 -9.90 10.80
CA THR A 238 13.05 -8.89 9.76
C THR A 238 13.18 -9.51 8.38
N VAL A 239 12.66 -8.84 7.37
CA VAL A 239 12.83 -9.24 5.98
C VAL A 239 13.99 -8.47 5.37
N LYS A 240 14.93 -9.22 4.79
CA LYS A 240 16.07 -8.69 4.05
C LYS A 240 16.23 -9.45 2.74
N ASP A 241 16.29 -8.72 1.63
CA ASP A 241 16.45 -9.29 0.29
C ASP A 241 15.43 -10.42 -0.03
N GLY A 242 14.19 -10.25 0.45
CA GLY A 242 13.10 -11.19 0.22
C GLY A 242 13.13 -12.47 1.06
N THR A 243 13.98 -12.56 2.07
CA THR A 243 14.11 -13.67 3.00
C THR A 243 14.07 -13.23 4.45
N TRP A 244 13.81 -14.14 5.37
CA TRP A 244 13.88 -13.85 6.80
C TRP A 244 15.33 -13.72 7.25
N SER A 245 15.58 -12.73 8.08
CA SER A 245 16.86 -12.51 8.76
C SER A 245 16.64 -12.43 10.26
N THR A 246 17.44 -13.19 11.02
CA THR A 246 17.46 -13.13 12.47
C THR A 246 18.44 -12.05 12.95
N LEU A 247 18.11 -11.45 14.10
CA LEU A 247 19.08 -10.64 14.85
C LEU A 247 19.81 -11.54 15.83
N GLU A 248 21.10 -11.51 15.75
CA GLU A 248 22.00 -12.13 16.74
C GLU A 248 22.27 -11.17 17.92
#